data_a6fbb123423544f08a04d734ee4851c1
#
_entry.id   a6fbb123423544f08a04d734ee4851c1
#
_cell.length_a   1.000
_cell.length_b   1.000
_cell.length_c   1.000
_cell.angle_alpha   90.00
_cell.angle_beta   90.00
_cell.angle_gamma   90.00
#
_symmetry.space_group_name_H-M   'P 1'
#
loop_
_entity.id
_entity.type
_entity.pdbx_description
1 polymer ?
#
loop_
_entity_poly.entity_id
_entity_poly.type
_entity_poly.pdbx_seq_one_letter_code
_entity_poly.pdbx_strand_id
1 'polypeptide(L)' 'MQYEVTVKLLIETPFDEDRLTRQVESLFAVGTVMESFADALKLDADPHFLSVAVLATSALTTTVE' A
#
# COMPACT_ATOMS: atom_id res chain seq x y z
N MET A 1 8.62 4.08 20.98
CA MET A 1 7.89 2.88 20.54
C MET A 1 7.86 2.80 19.03
N GLN A 2 7.92 1.60 18.51
CA GLN A 2 7.81 1.38 17.08
C GLN A 2 6.55 0.59 16.80
N TYR A 3 5.89 0.92 15.70
CA TYR A 3 4.68 0.24 15.28
C TYR A 3 4.81 -0.17 13.84
N GLU A 4 4.35 -1.37 13.54
CA GLU A 4 4.20 -1.81 12.16
C GLU A 4 2.74 -1.63 11.79
N VAL A 5 2.49 -0.91 10.71
CA VAL A 5 1.12 -0.59 10.29
C VAL A 5 0.82 -1.33 9.00
N THR A 6 -0.31 -2.03 8.99
CA THR A 6 -0.79 -2.73 7.81
C THR A 6 -2.07 -2.06 7.34
N VAL A 7 -2.12 -1.70 6.07
CA VAL A 7 -3.28 -1.07 5.46
C VAL A 7 -3.75 -1.94 4.31
N LYS A 8 -5.04 -2.11 4.18
CA LYS A 8 -5.63 -2.88 3.09
C LYS A 8 -6.37 -1.96 2.15
N LEU A 9 -6.11 -2.12 0.87
CA LEU A 9 -6.76 -1.35 -0.17
C LEU A 9 -7.40 -2.31 -1.16
N LEU A 10 -8.56 -1.93 -1.68
CA LEU A 10 -9.20 -2.66 -2.76
C LEU A 10 -8.99 -1.90 -4.05
N ILE A 11 -8.33 -2.54 -4.99
CA ILE A 11 -7.97 -1.88 -6.24
C ILE A 11 -8.55 -2.70 -7.38
N GLU A 12 -9.24 -2.03 -8.26
CA GLU A 12 -9.75 -2.65 -9.48
C GLU A 12 -8.90 -2.16 -10.64
N THR A 13 -8.26 -3.09 -11.34
CA THR A 13 -7.31 -2.75 -12.38
C THR A 13 -7.19 -3.94 -13.34
N PRO A 14 -6.89 -3.69 -14.62
CA PRO A 14 -6.62 -4.78 -15.56
C PRO A 14 -5.23 -5.40 -15.39
N PHE A 15 -4.40 -4.85 -14.52
CA PHE A 15 -3.06 -5.38 -14.30
C PHE A 15 -3.14 -6.72 -13.59
N ASP A 16 -2.19 -7.61 -13.89
CA ASP A 16 -2.09 -8.83 -13.13
C ASP A 16 -1.40 -8.55 -11.78
N GLU A 17 -1.35 -9.59 -10.95
CA GLU A 17 -0.85 -9.47 -9.60
C GLU A 17 0.60 -9.01 -9.56
N ASP A 18 1.43 -9.59 -10.43
CA ASP A 18 2.85 -9.24 -10.45
C ASP A 18 3.08 -7.79 -10.86
N ARG A 19 2.33 -7.36 -11.86
CA ARG A 19 2.46 -5.99 -12.34
C ARG A 19 1.99 -5.00 -11.30
N LEU A 20 0.88 -5.29 -10.66
CA LEU A 20 0.35 -4.43 -9.62
C LEU A 20 1.31 -4.35 -8.45
N THR A 21 1.89 -5.47 -8.05
CA THR A 21 2.88 -5.49 -6.98
C THR A 21 4.03 -4.56 -7.28
N ARG A 22 4.58 -4.64 -8.50
CA ARG A 22 5.71 -3.80 -8.87
C ARG A 22 5.34 -2.33 -8.90
N GLN A 23 4.14 -2.02 -9.37
CA GLN A 23 3.68 -0.63 -9.42
C GLN A 23 3.53 -0.06 -8.01
N VAL A 24 2.96 -0.82 -7.11
CA VAL A 24 2.77 -0.37 -5.75
C VAL A 24 4.10 -0.23 -5.01
N GLU A 25 5.00 -1.19 -5.21
CA GLU A 25 6.34 -1.10 -4.61
C GLU A 25 7.07 0.14 -5.10
N SER A 26 6.98 0.41 -6.38
CA SER A 26 7.61 1.58 -6.96
C SER A 26 7.08 2.86 -6.35
N LEU A 27 5.77 2.90 -6.15
CA LEU A 27 5.13 4.07 -5.56
C LEU A 27 5.64 4.34 -4.15
N PHE A 28 5.70 3.31 -3.32
CA PHE A 28 6.14 3.47 -1.95
C PHE A 28 7.65 3.60 -1.80
N ALA A 29 8.40 3.25 -2.83
CA ALA A 29 9.84 3.46 -2.81
C ALA A 29 10.19 4.94 -3.02
N VAL A 30 9.27 5.74 -3.52
CA VAL A 30 9.51 7.16 -3.71
C VAL A 30 9.47 7.86 -2.36
N GLY A 31 10.55 8.58 -2.06
CA GLY A 31 10.69 9.22 -0.76
C GLY A 31 9.56 10.19 -0.42
N THR A 32 8.99 10.85 -1.44
CA THR A 32 7.94 11.83 -1.18
C THR A 32 6.69 11.21 -0.57
N VAL A 33 6.40 9.95 -0.87
CA VAL A 33 5.24 9.29 -0.28
C VAL A 33 5.45 9.11 1.21
N MET A 34 6.64 8.67 1.60
CA MET A 34 6.96 8.52 3.03
C MET A 34 6.98 9.86 3.75
N GLU A 35 7.47 10.89 3.08
CA GLU A 35 7.43 12.24 3.64
C GLU A 35 6.01 12.73 3.86
N SER A 36 5.12 12.40 2.92
CA SER A 36 3.73 12.77 3.06
C SER A 36 3.07 12.10 4.27
N PHE A 37 3.41 10.85 4.51
CA PHE A 37 2.93 10.15 5.70
C PHE A 37 3.45 10.85 6.96
N ALA A 38 4.72 11.19 6.97
CA ALA A 38 5.31 11.86 8.13
C ALA A 38 4.64 13.19 8.41
N ASP A 39 4.37 13.95 7.36
CA ASP A 39 3.71 15.25 7.51
C ASP A 39 2.29 15.09 8.03
N ALA A 40 1.54 14.16 7.45
CA ALA A 40 0.14 13.98 7.82
C ALA A 40 -0.01 13.50 9.25
N LEU A 41 0.90 12.64 9.69
CA LEU A 41 0.84 12.06 11.04
C LEU A 41 1.67 12.81 12.04
N LYS A 42 2.38 13.86 11.61
CA LYS A 42 3.23 14.67 12.46
C LYS A 42 4.30 13.84 13.16
N LEU A 43 5.00 13.06 12.34
CA LEU A 43 6.05 12.20 12.83
C LEU A 43 7.39 12.93 12.86
N ASP A 44 8.29 12.50 13.72
CA ASP A 44 9.63 13.07 13.81
C ASP A 44 10.52 12.61 12.67
N ALA A 45 10.23 11.47 12.09
CA ALA A 45 11.04 10.92 11.02
C ALA A 45 10.14 10.21 10.03
N ASP A 46 10.63 10.04 8.81
CA ASP A 46 9.87 9.36 7.77
C ASP A 46 9.72 7.89 8.11
N PRO A 47 8.55 7.31 7.81
CA PRO A 47 8.37 5.87 7.99
C PRO A 47 9.27 5.08 7.05
N HIS A 48 9.55 3.86 7.43
CA HIS A 48 10.30 2.92 6.60
C HIS A 48 9.33 1.99 5.90
N PHE A 49 9.44 1.92 4.59
CA PHE A 49 8.64 0.99 3.82
C PHE A 49 9.22 -0.41 3.99
N LEU A 50 8.40 -1.38 4.36
CA LEU A 50 8.84 -2.74 4.61
C LEU A 50 8.50 -3.69 3.48
N SER A 51 7.24 -3.78 3.11
CA SER A 51 6.84 -4.74 2.09
C SER A 51 5.44 -4.46 1.57
N VAL A 52 5.15 -5.05 0.42
CA VAL A 52 3.83 -5.02 -0.20
C VAL A 52 3.38 -6.45 -0.42
N ALA A 53 2.13 -6.72 -0.13
CA ALA A 53 1.51 -7.99 -0.48
C ALA A 53 0.27 -7.69 -1.31
N VAL A 54 0.18 -8.29 -2.48
CA VAL A 54 -0.95 -8.13 -3.37
C VAL A 54 -1.61 -9.49 -3.51
N LEU A 55 -2.90 -9.54 -3.22
CA LEU A 55 -3.65 -10.78 -3.29
C LEU A 55 -4.84 -10.60 -4.21
N ALA A 56 -4.96 -11.47 -5.19
CA ALA A 56 -6.14 -11.47 -6.02
C ALA A 56 -7.32 -11.90 -5.15
N THR A 57 -8.44 -11.23 -5.30
CA THR A 57 -9.61 -11.63 -4.56
C THR A 57 -10.83 -11.50 -5.44
N SER A 58 -11.69 -12.47 -5.35
CA SER A 58 -12.98 -12.45 -6.01
C SER A 58 -14.10 -12.27 -5.00
N ALA A 59 -13.76 -12.18 -3.73
CA ALA A 59 -14.79 -12.08 -2.70
C ALA A 59 -15.64 -10.83 -2.84
N LEU A 60 -15.09 -9.79 -3.42
CA LEU A 60 -15.81 -8.55 -3.60
C LEU A 60 -16.99 -8.69 -4.51
N THR A 61 -16.88 -9.53 -5.52
CA THR A 61 -17.97 -9.66 -6.49
C THR A 61 -19.18 -10.33 -5.88
N THR A 62 -18.96 -11.12 -4.83
CA THR A 62 -20.07 -11.82 -4.20
C THR A 62 -20.73 -10.97 -3.13
N THR A 63 -20.07 -9.94 -2.69
CA THR A 63 -20.64 -9.10 -1.63
C THR A 63 -21.52 -8.01 -2.16
N VAL A 64 -21.65 -7.91 -3.46
CA VAL A 64 -22.45 -6.86 -4.05
C VAL A 64 -23.91 -7.04 -3.78
N GLU A 65 -24.30 -8.26 -3.54
CA GLU A 65 -25.69 -8.50 -3.20
C GLU A 65 -26.09 -7.72 -1.97
#